data_56571fa439931a2524ec404a86e9159e
#
_entry.id   56571fa439931a2524ec404a86e9159e
#
_cell.length_a   1.000
_cell.length_b   1.000
_cell.length_c   1.000
_cell.angle_alpha   90.00
_cell.angle_beta   90.00
_cell.angle_gamma   90.00
#
_symmetry.space_group_name_H-M   'P 1'
#
loop_
_entity.id
_entity.type
_entity.pdbx_description
1 polymer ?
#
loop_
_entity_poly.entity_id
_entity_poly.type
_entity_poly.pdbx_seq_one_letter_code
_entity_poly.pdbx_strand_id
1 'polypeptide(L)'
;MSFHKYSLLITTFLIISSLAFGEWTHRYPKVDGQRHHIYLEGYEFPIISSKPKYPAESTDGAYLAFSAHGYIWIMDLKTMSARQLTDTGYIDSRPRWSNDSSKIAFVRDKGTDTSIIVMHLDTKKSVEINTPAIELDPEFSTDDKQIYFSSRQKGQIAIWSYELATPTQ
;
A
#
# COMPACT_ATOMS: atom_id res chain seq x y z
N MET A 1 24.38 -61.61 10.27
CA MET A 1 23.76 -60.75 11.31
C MET A 1 23.74 -59.30 10.81
N SER A 2 22.56 -58.80 10.75
CA SER A 2 22.01 -57.74 9.92
C SER A 2 22.53 -56.32 10.23
N PHE A 3 23.21 -55.67 9.30
CA PHE A 3 23.60 -54.24 9.34
C PHE A 3 22.72 -53.35 8.43
N HIS A 4 21.59 -53.87 7.94
CA HIS A 4 20.78 -53.16 6.94
C HIS A 4 19.62 -52.32 7.52
N LYS A 5 19.36 -52.36 8.82
CA LYS A 5 18.19 -51.68 9.40
C LYS A 5 18.43 -50.22 9.84
N TYR A 6 19.66 -49.81 10.00
CA TYR A 6 19.95 -48.45 10.49
C TYR A 6 20.25 -47.42 9.39
N SER A 7 20.62 -47.89 8.20
CA SER A 7 20.91 -47.00 7.08
C SER A 7 19.66 -46.31 6.51
N LEU A 8 18.49 -47.00 6.58
CA LEU A 8 17.25 -46.45 6.02
C LEU A 8 16.62 -45.38 6.92
N LEU A 9 16.84 -45.43 8.23
CA LEU A 9 16.32 -44.45 9.18
C LEU A 9 17.11 -43.10 9.14
N ILE A 10 18.40 -43.14 8.89
CA ILE A 10 19.25 -41.95 8.80
C ILE A 10 18.96 -41.18 7.50
N THR A 11 18.72 -41.88 6.41
CA THR A 11 18.38 -41.25 5.12
C THR A 11 17.00 -40.59 5.15
N THR A 12 16.04 -41.17 5.83
CA THR A 12 14.68 -40.60 5.96
C THR A 12 14.70 -39.37 6.87
N PHE A 13 15.54 -39.34 7.91
CA PHE A 13 15.65 -38.18 8.81
C PHE A 13 16.36 -36.99 8.15
N LEU A 14 17.32 -37.22 7.27
CA LEU A 14 17.99 -36.17 6.50
C LEU A 14 17.11 -35.55 5.41
N ILE A 15 16.17 -36.28 4.85
CA ILE A 15 15.22 -35.75 3.85
C ILE A 15 14.13 -34.91 4.51
N ILE A 16 13.71 -35.22 5.74
CA ILE A 16 12.70 -34.44 6.47
C ILE A 16 13.30 -33.12 6.99
N SER A 17 14.59 -33.06 7.31
CA SER A 17 15.22 -31.81 7.76
C SER A 17 15.45 -30.78 6.65
N SER A 18 15.48 -31.20 5.38
CA SER A 18 15.60 -30.29 4.24
C SER A 18 14.27 -29.66 3.79
N LEU A 19 13.14 -30.17 4.28
CA LEU A 19 11.81 -29.61 3.96
C LEU A 19 11.28 -28.63 5.01
N ALA A 20 12.02 -28.39 6.10
CA ALA A 20 11.60 -27.54 7.21
C ALA A 20 12.15 -26.09 7.14
N PHE A 21 12.96 -25.76 6.16
CA PHE A 21 13.31 -24.36 5.92
C PHE A 21 12.24 -23.75 5.02
N GLY A 22 11.18 -23.25 5.64
CA GLY A 22 10.27 -22.35 4.97
C GLY A 22 11.12 -21.24 4.34
N GLU A 23 11.10 -21.17 3.02
CA GLU A 23 11.70 -20.08 2.29
C GLU A 23 11.03 -18.80 2.78
N TRP A 24 11.78 -17.88 3.37
CA TRP A 24 11.28 -16.56 3.73
C TRP A 24 10.84 -15.88 2.45
N THR A 25 9.56 -15.93 2.15
CA THR A 25 8.99 -15.10 1.10
C THR A 25 9.12 -13.66 1.56
N HIS A 26 9.98 -12.90 0.90
CA HIS A 26 10.09 -11.47 1.16
C HIS A 26 8.71 -10.84 0.92
N ARG A 27 8.30 -9.97 1.82
CA ARG A 27 7.02 -9.24 1.74
C ARG A 27 6.84 -8.50 0.41
N TYR A 28 7.94 -8.13 -0.21
CA TYR A 28 7.96 -7.46 -1.51
C TYR A 28 8.78 -8.28 -2.51
N PRO A 29 8.36 -8.39 -3.77
CA PRO A 29 9.09 -9.12 -4.79
C PRO A 29 10.50 -8.53 -4.92
N LYS A 30 11.51 -9.40 -4.98
CA LYS A 30 12.88 -8.98 -5.25
C LYS A 30 12.93 -8.38 -6.65
N VAL A 31 13.33 -7.15 -6.75
CA VAL A 31 13.73 -6.57 -8.03
C VAL A 31 15.09 -7.15 -8.37
N ASP A 32 15.18 -7.91 -9.47
CA ASP A 32 16.43 -8.54 -9.92
C ASP A 32 17.55 -7.50 -10.03
N GLY A 33 18.66 -7.78 -9.36
CA GLY A 33 19.90 -6.99 -9.45
C GLY A 33 20.04 -5.83 -8.47
N GLN A 34 19.06 -5.50 -7.63
CA GLN A 34 19.20 -4.40 -6.66
C GLN A 34 18.71 -4.79 -5.27
N ARG A 35 19.68 -5.11 -4.41
CA ARG A 35 19.41 -5.39 -2.99
C ARG A 35 19.19 -4.08 -2.24
N HIS A 36 18.02 -3.91 -1.62
CA HIS A 36 17.74 -2.98 -0.51
C HIS A 36 17.78 -1.47 -0.76
N HIS A 37 17.83 -1.00 -1.99
CA HIS A 37 17.90 0.45 -2.27
C HIS A 37 16.61 1.21 -1.90
N ILE A 38 15.49 0.54 -1.77
CA ILE A 38 14.21 1.16 -1.38
C ILE A 38 14.34 1.88 -0.01
N TYR A 39 15.07 1.28 0.94
CA TYR A 39 15.32 1.89 2.24
C TYR A 39 16.37 3.01 2.21
N LEU A 40 17.31 2.96 1.26
CA LEU A 40 18.36 3.97 1.11
C LEU A 40 17.86 5.21 0.36
N GLU A 41 16.76 5.09 -0.37
CA GLU A 41 16.17 6.16 -1.16
C GLU A 41 15.04 6.91 -0.42
N GLY A 42 14.87 6.67 0.88
CA GLY A 42 13.90 7.39 1.71
C GLY A 42 12.45 6.94 1.55
N TYR A 43 12.20 5.82 0.90
CA TYR A 43 10.85 5.24 0.86
C TYR A 43 10.51 4.59 2.20
N GLU A 44 9.53 5.15 2.87
CA GLU A 44 8.89 4.50 4.00
C GLU A 44 7.69 3.69 3.50
N PHE A 45 7.76 2.37 3.67
CA PHE A 45 6.60 1.53 3.44
C PHE A 45 5.48 1.85 4.43
N PRO A 46 4.22 1.67 4.02
CA PRO A 46 3.10 1.77 4.94
C PRO A 46 3.29 0.83 6.13
N ILE A 47 3.21 1.37 7.33
CA ILE A 47 3.29 0.61 8.58
C ILE A 47 2.00 0.79 9.38
N ILE A 48 1.57 -0.27 10.03
CA ILE A 48 0.47 -0.18 10.98
C ILE A 48 0.94 0.68 12.16
N SER A 49 0.28 1.80 12.35
CA SER A 49 0.51 2.70 13.48
C SER A 49 -0.76 2.82 14.30
N SER A 50 -0.63 2.67 15.62
CA SER A 50 -1.71 2.96 16.55
C SER A 50 -1.97 4.47 16.73
N LYS A 51 -1.02 5.30 16.30
CA LYS A 51 -1.14 6.77 16.39
C LYS A 51 -1.49 7.33 15.00
N PRO A 52 -2.27 8.43 14.93
CA PRO A 52 -2.55 9.12 13.68
C PRO A 52 -1.25 9.54 12.96
N LYS A 53 -1.20 9.31 11.65
CA LYS A 53 -0.10 9.71 10.75
C LYS A 53 -0.67 10.26 9.45
N TYR A 54 0.16 10.98 8.71
CA TYR A 54 -0.14 11.51 7.37
C TYR A 54 -1.43 12.35 7.34
N PRO A 55 -1.53 13.41 8.17
CA PRO A 55 -2.71 14.27 8.15
C PRO A 55 -2.81 15.01 6.82
N ALA A 56 -4.03 15.10 6.29
CA ALA A 56 -4.36 15.84 5.09
C ALA A 56 -5.69 16.56 5.30
N GLU A 57 -5.68 17.88 5.26
CA GLU A 57 -6.86 18.72 5.37
C GLU A 57 -7.60 18.75 4.04
N SER A 58 -8.94 18.73 4.07
CA SER A 58 -9.76 18.93 2.88
C SER A 58 -9.67 20.38 2.39
N THR A 59 -9.80 20.58 1.10
CA THR A 59 -9.62 21.92 0.47
C THR A 59 -10.61 22.94 0.99
N ASP A 60 -11.80 22.49 1.41
CA ASP A 60 -12.83 23.35 2.03
C ASP A 60 -12.59 23.62 3.53
N GLY A 61 -11.53 23.03 4.12
CA GLY A 61 -11.19 23.19 5.54
C GLY A 61 -12.16 22.53 6.52
N ALA A 62 -13.09 21.69 6.05
CA ALA A 62 -14.12 21.08 6.90
C ALA A 62 -13.64 19.76 7.55
N TYR A 63 -12.74 19.03 6.91
CA TYR A 63 -12.35 17.70 7.30
C TYR A 63 -10.84 17.51 7.34
N LEU A 64 -10.39 16.57 8.18
CA LEU A 64 -9.02 16.08 8.23
C LEU A 64 -9.00 14.58 7.97
N ALA A 65 -8.33 14.14 6.92
CA ALA A 65 -8.04 12.73 6.69
C ALA A 65 -6.71 12.36 7.32
N PHE A 66 -6.60 11.15 7.86
CA PHE A 66 -5.36 10.60 8.40
C PHE A 66 -5.38 9.08 8.40
N SER A 67 -4.22 8.46 8.57
CA SER A 67 -4.14 7.01 8.74
C SER A 67 -3.89 6.64 10.20
N ALA A 68 -4.61 5.62 10.69
CA ALA A 68 -4.39 5.01 11.99
C ALA A 68 -4.85 3.55 11.96
N HIS A 69 -4.17 2.67 12.69
CA HIS A 69 -4.49 1.24 12.77
C HIS A 69 -4.55 0.50 11.41
N GLY A 70 -3.90 1.04 10.38
CA GLY A 70 -3.93 0.49 9.02
C GLY A 70 -5.14 0.92 8.19
N TYR A 71 -5.93 1.89 8.65
CA TYR A 71 -7.11 2.40 7.95
C TYR A 71 -7.02 3.90 7.71
N ILE A 72 -7.77 4.39 6.74
CA ILE A 72 -8.02 5.82 6.57
C ILE A 72 -9.20 6.23 7.44
N TRP A 73 -9.04 7.34 8.13
CA TRP A 73 -10.02 7.99 8.97
C TRP A 73 -10.29 9.40 8.47
N ILE A 74 -11.52 9.87 8.66
CA ILE A 74 -11.91 11.26 8.41
C ILE A 74 -12.47 11.84 9.70
N MET A 75 -11.92 12.98 10.11
CA MET A 75 -12.38 13.77 11.25
C MET A 75 -13.08 15.03 10.74
N ASP A 76 -14.27 15.29 11.24
CA ASP A 76 -14.96 16.57 11.09
C ASP A 76 -14.32 17.58 12.04
N LEU A 77 -13.73 18.65 11.50
CA LEU A 77 -12.99 19.65 12.27
C LEU A 77 -13.88 20.57 13.13
N LYS A 78 -15.16 20.64 12.83
CA LYS A 78 -16.12 21.42 13.62
C LYS A 78 -16.56 20.64 14.87
N THR A 79 -16.86 19.36 14.70
CA THR A 79 -17.36 18.51 15.81
C THR A 79 -16.27 17.74 16.52
N MET A 80 -15.06 17.70 15.96
CA MET A 80 -13.91 16.89 16.41
C MET A 80 -14.22 15.37 16.46
N SER A 81 -15.19 14.93 15.68
CA SER A 81 -15.59 13.52 15.58
C SER A 81 -14.91 12.83 14.42
N ALA A 82 -14.24 11.71 14.67
CA ALA A 82 -13.60 10.91 13.65
C ALA A 82 -14.40 9.65 13.33
N ARG A 83 -14.45 9.28 12.03
CA ARG A 83 -15.00 8.02 11.56
C ARG A 83 -14.01 7.29 10.67
N GLN A 84 -14.03 5.99 10.73
CA GLN A 84 -13.25 5.15 9.84
C GLN A 84 -13.85 5.21 8.42
N LEU A 85 -12.97 5.39 7.42
CA LEU A 85 -13.37 5.44 6.01
C LEU A 85 -13.19 4.10 5.31
N THR A 86 -12.06 3.41 5.57
CA THR A 86 -11.70 2.14 4.91
C THR A 86 -11.74 0.98 5.91
N ASP A 87 -12.14 -0.21 5.41
CA ASP A 87 -12.18 -1.47 6.17
C ASP A 87 -12.00 -2.63 5.20
N THR A 88 -10.77 -2.90 4.77
CA THR A 88 -10.48 -3.86 3.69
C THR A 88 -9.56 -5.00 4.09
N GLY A 89 -9.03 -4.99 5.31
CA GLY A 89 -8.02 -5.97 5.76
C GLY A 89 -6.62 -5.72 5.20
N TYR A 90 -6.44 -4.68 4.37
CA TYR A 90 -5.14 -4.19 3.90
C TYR A 90 -4.65 -3.01 4.75
N ILE A 91 -3.42 -2.55 4.51
CA ILE A 91 -2.91 -1.36 5.18
C ILE A 91 -3.10 -0.15 4.27
N ASP A 92 -4.01 0.75 4.63
CA ASP A 92 -4.27 2.00 3.93
C ASP A 92 -3.56 3.17 4.62
N SER A 93 -2.88 4.03 3.85
CA SER A 93 -2.08 5.14 4.38
C SER A 93 -1.93 6.29 3.39
N ARG A 94 -1.34 7.41 3.85
CA ARG A 94 -1.01 8.59 3.03
C ARG A 94 -2.20 9.17 2.27
N PRO A 95 -3.30 9.53 2.94
CA PRO A 95 -4.46 10.12 2.28
C PRO A 95 -4.14 11.49 1.65
N ARG A 96 -4.79 11.80 0.53
CA ARG A 96 -4.80 13.11 -0.14
C ARG A 96 -6.19 13.43 -0.64
N TRP A 97 -6.63 14.65 -0.47
CA TRP A 97 -7.91 15.12 -0.94
C TRP A 97 -7.84 15.60 -2.39
N SER A 98 -8.92 15.41 -3.14
CA SER A 98 -9.15 16.16 -4.38
C SER A 98 -9.43 17.63 -4.08
N ASN A 99 -9.19 18.52 -5.07
CA ASN A 99 -9.39 19.94 -4.89
C ASN A 99 -10.87 20.30 -4.64
N ASP A 100 -11.77 19.51 -5.20
CA ASP A 100 -13.23 19.64 -4.98
C ASP A 100 -13.71 19.00 -3.67
N SER A 101 -12.81 18.42 -2.86
CA SER A 101 -13.11 17.71 -1.61
C SER A 101 -14.08 16.52 -1.76
N SER A 102 -14.36 16.05 -2.98
CA SER A 102 -15.28 14.95 -3.24
C SER A 102 -14.63 13.58 -3.22
N LYS A 103 -13.31 13.51 -3.38
CA LYS A 103 -12.54 12.28 -3.48
C LYS A 103 -11.37 12.28 -2.52
N ILE A 104 -10.89 11.08 -2.22
CA ILE A 104 -9.66 10.87 -1.48
C ILE A 104 -8.80 9.82 -2.20
N ALA A 105 -7.53 10.13 -2.39
CA ALA A 105 -6.53 9.18 -2.87
C ALA A 105 -5.71 8.69 -1.68
N PHE A 106 -5.30 7.42 -1.68
CA PHE A 106 -4.45 6.86 -0.63
C PHE A 106 -3.68 5.66 -1.15
N VAL A 107 -2.60 5.32 -0.45
CA VAL A 107 -1.80 4.12 -0.71
C VAL A 107 -2.42 2.93 -0.01
N ARG A 108 -2.59 1.82 -0.72
CA ARG A 108 -2.98 0.52 -0.19
C ARG A 108 -1.84 -0.48 -0.29
N ASP A 109 -1.37 -0.98 0.84
CA ASP A 109 -0.39 -2.05 0.92
C ASP A 109 -1.09 -3.41 1.10
N LYS A 110 -0.96 -4.28 0.12
CA LYS A 110 -1.53 -5.63 0.10
C LYS A 110 -0.56 -6.68 0.64
N GLY A 111 0.63 -6.27 1.07
CA GLY A 111 1.69 -7.14 1.58
C GLY A 111 2.64 -7.66 0.50
N THR A 112 2.22 -7.76 -0.74
CA THR A 112 3.04 -8.17 -1.90
C THR A 112 3.38 -7.01 -2.82
N ASP A 113 2.50 -6.04 -2.90
CA ASP A 113 2.60 -4.82 -3.69
C ASP A 113 1.86 -3.66 -3.02
N THR A 114 2.01 -2.47 -3.53
CA THR A 114 1.19 -1.31 -3.19
C THR A 114 0.39 -0.85 -4.40
N SER A 115 -0.71 -0.17 -4.17
CA SER A 115 -1.49 0.48 -5.21
C SER A 115 -2.05 1.82 -4.71
N ILE A 116 -2.38 2.72 -5.63
CA ILE A 116 -3.11 3.94 -5.30
C ILE A 116 -4.60 3.67 -5.46
N ILE A 117 -5.37 3.96 -4.43
CA ILE A 117 -6.83 3.92 -4.47
C ILE A 117 -7.36 5.34 -4.53
N VAL A 118 -8.21 5.62 -5.49
CA VAL A 118 -8.97 6.88 -5.57
C VAL A 118 -10.44 6.57 -5.30
N MET A 119 -10.97 7.07 -4.18
CA MET A 119 -12.31 6.77 -3.71
C MET A 119 -13.20 8.03 -3.72
N HIS A 120 -14.39 7.93 -4.30
CA HIS A 120 -15.43 8.93 -4.14
C HIS A 120 -16.11 8.81 -2.77
N LEU A 121 -16.22 9.90 -2.04
CA LEU A 121 -16.71 9.88 -0.66
C LEU A 121 -18.20 9.59 -0.55
N ASP A 122 -19.00 10.06 -1.51
CA ASP A 122 -20.44 9.86 -1.52
C ASP A 122 -20.84 8.43 -1.88
N THR A 123 -20.31 7.97 -3.03
CA THR A 123 -20.71 6.69 -3.62
C THR A 123 -19.90 5.51 -3.10
N LYS A 124 -18.76 5.77 -2.47
CA LYS A 124 -17.76 4.76 -2.08
C LYS A 124 -17.17 3.98 -3.27
N LYS A 125 -17.48 4.37 -4.50
CA LYS A 125 -16.84 3.79 -5.68
C LYS A 125 -15.37 4.18 -5.71
N SER A 126 -14.51 3.26 -6.07
CA SER A 126 -13.07 3.48 -6.15
C SER A 126 -12.49 3.00 -7.46
N VAL A 127 -11.41 3.67 -7.86
CA VAL A 127 -10.50 3.25 -8.92
C VAL A 127 -9.21 2.82 -8.26
N GLU A 128 -8.67 1.70 -8.67
CA GLU A 128 -7.36 1.22 -8.26
C GLU A 128 -6.35 1.44 -9.38
N ILE A 129 -5.25 2.11 -9.06
CA ILE A 129 -4.10 2.30 -9.93
C ILE A 129 -3.02 1.35 -9.41
N ASN A 130 -2.78 0.28 -10.17
CA ASN A 130 -1.80 -0.75 -9.83
C ASN A 130 -0.91 -1.00 -11.05
N THR A 131 0.40 -0.97 -10.85
CA THR A 131 1.40 -1.27 -11.87
C THR A 131 2.27 -2.44 -11.39
N PRO A 132 3.15 -3.01 -12.23
CA PRO A 132 4.11 -4.03 -11.78
C PRO A 132 5.18 -3.54 -10.79
N ALA A 133 5.01 -2.35 -10.22
CA ALA A 133 5.96 -1.73 -9.30
C ALA A 133 5.23 -1.23 -8.04
N ILE A 134 5.95 -0.61 -7.12
CA ILE A 134 5.40 0.01 -5.92
C ILE A 134 4.94 1.43 -6.26
N GLU A 135 3.71 1.78 -5.90
CA GLU A 135 3.12 3.11 -6.01
C GLU A 135 3.01 3.76 -4.65
N LEU A 136 3.50 4.99 -4.53
CA LEU A 136 3.48 5.79 -3.30
C LEU A 136 3.14 7.25 -3.60
N ASP A 137 2.82 7.97 -2.53
CA ASP A 137 2.69 9.43 -2.50
C ASP A 137 1.74 9.99 -3.58
N PRO A 138 0.45 9.58 -3.58
CA PRO A 138 -0.52 10.10 -4.52
C PRO A 138 -0.76 11.60 -4.30
N GLU A 139 -0.97 12.33 -5.40
CA GLU A 139 -1.36 13.74 -5.38
C GLU A 139 -2.31 14.02 -6.55
N PHE A 140 -3.38 14.76 -6.34
CA PHE A 140 -4.29 15.16 -7.41
C PHE A 140 -3.69 16.31 -8.25
N SER A 141 -3.98 16.30 -9.54
CA SER A 141 -3.79 17.49 -10.36
C SER A 141 -4.76 18.59 -9.94
N THR A 142 -4.46 19.84 -10.26
CA THR A 142 -5.28 21.00 -9.88
C THR A 142 -6.71 20.96 -10.44
N ASP A 143 -6.95 20.23 -11.52
CA ASP A 143 -8.26 20.04 -12.15
C ASP A 143 -8.93 18.72 -11.76
N ASP A 144 -8.36 17.95 -10.82
CA ASP A 144 -8.83 16.66 -10.32
C ASP A 144 -9.00 15.56 -11.40
N LYS A 145 -8.36 15.73 -12.58
CA LYS A 145 -8.45 14.78 -13.67
C LYS A 145 -7.33 13.75 -13.69
N GLN A 146 -6.23 14.01 -13.00
CA GLN A 146 -5.08 13.12 -12.94
C GLN A 146 -4.65 12.88 -11.51
N ILE A 147 -4.02 11.71 -11.30
CA ILE A 147 -3.25 11.39 -10.09
C ILE A 147 -1.77 11.33 -10.48
N TYR A 148 -0.94 12.10 -9.80
CA TYR A 148 0.52 11.95 -9.80
C TYR A 148 0.92 11.02 -8.66
N PHE A 149 1.94 10.20 -8.88
CA PHE A 149 2.45 9.28 -7.85
C PHE A 149 3.91 8.90 -8.14
N SER A 150 4.61 8.51 -7.10
CA SER A 150 5.97 7.97 -7.21
C SER A 150 5.90 6.49 -7.55
N SER A 151 6.64 6.03 -8.56
CA SER A 151 6.76 4.60 -8.86
C SER A 151 8.07 4.25 -9.54
N ARG A 152 8.48 2.98 -9.45
CA ARG A 152 9.71 2.44 -10.02
C ARG A 152 9.46 1.60 -11.29
N GLN A 153 8.46 1.88 -12.08
CA GLN A 153 8.01 1.06 -13.22
C GLN A 153 9.09 0.72 -14.26
N LYS A 154 10.12 1.54 -14.41
CA LYS A 154 11.22 1.34 -15.39
C LYS A 154 12.58 1.20 -14.72
N GLY A 155 12.63 0.65 -13.50
CA GLY A 155 13.87 0.45 -12.77
C GLY A 155 14.43 1.69 -12.05
N GLN A 156 13.91 2.89 -12.34
CA GLN A 156 14.23 4.15 -11.67
C GLN A 156 12.98 4.74 -11.04
N ILE A 157 13.16 5.38 -9.89
CA ILE A 157 12.08 6.12 -9.24
C ILE A 157 11.78 7.35 -10.08
N ALA A 158 10.52 7.51 -10.45
CA ALA A 158 10.04 8.66 -11.19
C ALA A 158 8.62 9.02 -10.76
N ILE A 159 8.21 10.23 -11.09
CA ILE A 159 6.81 10.66 -10.97
C ILE A 159 6.07 10.21 -12.23
N TRP A 160 4.95 9.57 -12.00
CA TRP A 160 4.03 9.09 -13.03
C TRP A 160 2.70 9.80 -12.89
N SER A 161 1.92 9.79 -13.94
CA SER A 161 0.54 10.29 -13.91
C SER A 161 -0.43 9.23 -14.43
N TYR A 162 -1.62 9.22 -13.87
CA TYR A 162 -2.75 8.40 -14.30
C TYR A 162 -3.95 9.29 -14.53
N GLU A 163 -4.59 9.18 -15.69
CA GLU A 163 -5.79 9.94 -16.04
C GLU A 163 -7.03 9.26 -15.45
N LEU A 164 -7.74 9.97 -14.60
CA LEU A 164 -8.99 9.51 -14.03
C LEU A 164 -10.09 9.60 -15.08
N ALA A 165 -10.77 8.48 -15.35
CA ALA A 165 -11.89 8.48 -16.29
C ALA A 165 -12.96 9.48 -15.82
N THR A 166 -13.30 10.44 -16.67
CA THR A 166 -14.48 11.28 -16.45
C THR A 166 -15.71 10.38 -16.51
N PRO A 167 -16.62 10.39 -15.53
CA PRO A 167 -17.87 9.64 -15.66
C PRO A 167 -18.59 10.11 -16.92
N THR A 168 -18.73 9.23 -17.89
CA THR A 168 -19.66 9.46 -19.00
C THR A 168 -21.05 9.55 -18.40
N GLN A 169 -21.67 10.71 -18.55
CA GLN A 169 -23.07 10.96 -18.17
C GLN A 169 -24.01 10.05 -18.93
#